data_65992a2abe9021eb2df636be95ce041a
#
_entry.id   65992a2abe9021eb2df636be95ce041a
#
_cell.length_a   1.000
_cell.length_b   1.000
_cell.length_c   1.000
_cell.angle_alpha   90.00
_cell.angle_beta   90.00
_cell.angle_gamma   90.00
#
_symmetry.space_group_name_H-M   'P 1'
#
loop_
_entity.id
_entity.type
_entity.pdbx_description
1 polymer ?
#
loop_
_entity_poly.entity_id
_entity_poly.type
_entity_poly.pdbx_seq_one_letter_code
_entity_poly.pdbx_strand_id
1 'polypeptide(L)'
;LWEIEPVIIKAEIKFEEWLKRNYPIISEELSIQQLRNFVRQTSLENPKIKHDLTKVRISAYNKLRNIYGLPKNMPEDAFNYFIKYRNKVELFDGVEEILGILRKDYLIGTITNGNASLEEIGIKQFFDFEVKASDVGFMKPSKEIFYEAINQASCKPSEMMHVGDSYEKDISGAMSVNMNYIWLNHNNEKKDDMKIEQIIKSFSELPQALNKFR
;
A
#
# COMPACT_ATOMS: atom_id res chain seq x y z
N LEU A 1 0.89 1.36 -8.96
CA LEU A 1 1.11 2.73 -9.46
C LEU A 1 2.57 3.19 -9.29
N TRP A 2 3.32 2.58 -8.36
CA TRP A 2 4.75 2.77 -8.09
C TRP A 2 5.33 1.52 -7.43
N GLU A 3 6.66 1.36 -7.46
CA GLU A 3 7.34 0.31 -6.71
C GLU A 3 7.44 0.69 -5.22
N ILE A 4 6.99 -0.23 -4.36
CA ILE A 4 6.92 0.04 -2.91
C ILE A 4 8.30 -0.06 -2.23
N GLU A 5 9.14 -1.03 -2.64
CA GLU A 5 10.39 -1.33 -1.95
C GLU A 5 11.39 -0.16 -1.99
N PRO A 6 11.67 0.48 -3.15
CA PRO A 6 12.56 1.64 -3.21
C PRO A 6 12.08 2.81 -2.34
N VAL A 7 10.76 3.04 -2.28
CA VAL A 7 10.16 4.10 -1.46
C VAL A 7 10.38 3.84 0.02
N ILE A 8 10.15 2.60 0.47
CA ILE A 8 10.37 2.23 1.88
C ILE A 8 11.85 2.34 2.25
N ILE A 9 12.76 1.88 1.41
CA ILE A 9 14.21 1.98 1.64
C ILE A 9 14.63 3.46 1.77
N LYS A 10 14.21 4.33 0.83
CA LYS A 10 14.49 5.77 0.89
C LYS A 10 13.94 6.40 2.18
N ALA A 11 12.71 6.06 2.57
CA ALA A 11 12.09 6.58 3.79
C ALA A 11 12.83 6.12 5.07
N GLU A 12 13.28 4.87 5.11
CA GLU A 12 14.04 4.32 6.24
C GLU A 12 15.43 4.92 6.37
N ILE A 13 16.14 5.16 5.25
CA ILE A 13 17.44 5.86 5.26
C ILE A 13 17.26 7.26 5.84
N LYS A 14 16.25 8.01 5.39
CA LYS A 14 15.97 9.35 5.91
C LYS A 14 15.55 9.32 7.38
N PHE A 15 14.81 8.31 7.77
CA PHE A 15 14.42 8.10 9.16
C PHE A 15 15.64 7.79 10.06
N GLU A 16 16.58 6.97 9.61
CA GLU A 16 17.83 6.70 10.32
C GLU A 16 18.67 7.97 10.52
N GLU A 17 18.81 8.81 9.48
CA GLU A 17 19.49 10.10 9.57
C GLU A 17 18.81 11.03 10.60
N TRP A 18 17.48 10.98 10.69
CA TRP A 18 16.72 11.73 11.68
C TRP A 18 16.91 11.22 13.09
N LEU A 19 16.91 9.88 13.28
CA LEU A 19 17.18 9.25 14.58
C LEU A 19 18.58 9.60 15.08
N LYS A 20 19.60 9.53 14.24
CA LYS A 20 20.98 9.89 14.60
C LYS A 20 21.12 11.32 15.14
N ARG A 21 20.29 12.24 14.62
CA ARG A 21 20.31 13.65 15.06
C ARG A 21 19.48 13.93 16.29
N ASN A 22 18.33 13.27 16.44
CA ASN A 22 17.36 13.60 17.48
C ASN A 22 17.37 12.62 18.66
N TYR A 23 17.70 11.36 18.41
CA TYR A 23 17.68 10.26 19.36
C TYR A 23 18.85 9.29 19.14
N PRO A 24 20.13 9.76 19.26
CA PRO A 24 21.32 8.98 18.91
C PRO A 24 21.39 7.64 19.63
N ILE A 25 20.93 7.55 20.88
CA ILE A 25 20.89 6.32 21.65
C ILE A 25 20.19 5.16 20.94
N ILE A 26 19.13 5.45 20.14
CA ILE A 26 18.46 4.39 19.36
C ILE A 26 19.36 3.93 18.21
N SER A 27 19.97 4.86 17.49
CA SER A 27 20.79 4.55 16.31
C SER A 27 22.17 3.99 16.63
N GLU A 28 22.65 4.17 17.84
CA GLU A 28 23.86 3.53 18.36
C GLU A 28 23.65 2.06 18.70
N GLU A 29 22.44 1.69 19.18
CA GLU A 29 22.12 0.33 19.58
C GLU A 29 21.40 -0.48 18.50
N LEU A 30 20.62 0.18 17.62
CA LEU A 30 19.78 -0.49 16.63
C LEU A 30 20.09 0.01 15.21
N SER A 31 20.51 -0.90 14.35
CA SER A 31 20.56 -0.66 12.91
C SER A 31 19.16 -0.50 12.32
N ILE A 32 19.06 0.07 11.13
CA ILE A 32 17.77 0.22 10.43
C ILE A 32 17.08 -1.13 10.19
N GLN A 33 17.84 -2.20 9.94
CA GLN A 33 17.30 -3.55 9.79
C GLN A 33 16.70 -4.09 11.10
N GLN A 34 17.33 -3.80 12.23
CA GLN A 34 16.80 -4.18 13.55
C GLN A 34 15.55 -3.37 13.89
N LEU A 35 15.51 -2.07 13.54
CA LEU A 35 14.31 -1.25 13.68
C LEU A 35 13.16 -1.77 12.81
N ARG A 36 13.42 -2.18 11.57
CA ARG A 36 12.44 -2.83 10.69
C ARG A 36 11.89 -4.11 11.32
N ASN A 37 12.76 -4.96 11.82
CA ASN A 37 12.39 -6.20 12.51
C ASN A 37 11.59 -5.90 13.79
N PHE A 38 11.93 -4.86 14.53
CA PHE A 38 11.20 -4.41 15.71
C PHE A 38 9.75 -3.99 15.40
N VAL A 39 9.55 -3.24 14.32
CA VAL A 39 8.21 -2.88 13.82
C VAL A 39 7.44 -4.12 13.38
N ARG A 40 8.09 -5.04 12.64
CA ARG A 40 7.48 -6.31 12.22
C ARG A 40 7.06 -7.17 13.42
N GLN A 41 7.93 -7.32 14.41
CA GLN A 41 7.64 -8.06 15.64
C GLN A 41 6.46 -7.43 16.39
N THR A 42 6.43 -6.10 16.48
CA THR A 42 5.30 -5.39 17.09
C THR A 42 3.97 -5.68 16.38
N SER A 43 3.97 -5.81 15.06
CA SER A 43 2.78 -6.21 14.30
C SER A 43 2.33 -7.63 14.64
N LEU A 44 3.25 -8.58 14.75
CA LEU A 44 2.95 -9.98 15.10
C LEU A 44 2.38 -10.11 16.52
N GLU A 45 2.90 -9.35 17.47
CA GLU A 45 2.45 -9.34 18.86
C GLU A 45 1.09 -8.64 19.05
N ASN A 46 0.65 -7.85 18.06
CA ASN A 46 -0.59 -7.07 18.13
C ASN A 46 -1.53 -7.36 16.95
N PRO A 47 -2.08 -8.58 16.85
CA PRO A 47 -2.91 -8.98 15.71
C PRO A 47 -4.15 -8.10 15.50
N LYS A 48 -4.65 -7.44 16.55
CA LYS A 48 -5.79 -6.54 16.48
C LYS A 48 -5.55 -5.25 15.69
N ILE A 49 -4.29 -4.83 15.55
CA ILE A 49 -3.92 -3.60 14.82
C ILE A 49 -3.07 -3.89 13.59
N LYS A 50 -2.78 -5.15 13.25
CA LYS A 50 -1.88 -5.51 12.15
C LYS A 50 -2.30 -4.95 10.78
N HIS A 51 -3.59 -4.69 10.60
CA HIS A 51 -4.18 -4.10 9.40
C HIS A 51 -3.92 -2.59 9.29
N ASP A 52 -3.53 -1.92 10.36
CA ASP A 52 -3.25 -0.50 10.42
C ASP A 52 -1.73 -0.28 10.61
N LEU A 53 -1.02 -0.09 9.49
CA LEU A 53 0.45 0.08 9.50
C LEU A 53 0.88 1.34 10.26
N THR A 54 0.02 2.35 10.35
CA THR A 54 0.27 3.55 11.15
C THR A 54 0.26 3.24 12.63
N LYS A 55 -0.80 2.56 13.12
CA LYS A 55 -0.89 2.15 14.52
C LYS A 55 0.22 1.18 14.91
N VAL A 56 0.56 0.24 14.03
CA VAL A 56 1.68 -0.70 14.26
C VAL A 56 2.98 0.07 14.46
N ARG A 57 3.29 1.02 13.59
CA ARG A 57 4.55 1.79 13.65
C ARG A 57 4.59 2.70 14.87
N ILE A 58 3.52 3.43 15.17
CA ILE A 58 3.42 4.25 16.39
C ILE A 58 3.54 3.38 17.65
N SER A 59 2.92 2.19 17.66
CA SER A 59 3.06 1.24 18.78
C SER A 59 4.51 0.80 18.98
N ALA A 60 5.23 0.50 17.89
CA ALA A 60 6.66 0.16 17.93
C ALA A 60 7.49 1.32 18.49
N TYR A 61 7.24 2.52 18.03
CA TYR A 61 7.95 3.71 18.53
C TYR A 61 7.63 4.02 19.99
N ASN A 62 6.40 3.77 20.47
CA ASN A 62 6.06 3.85 21.88
C ASN A 62 6.84 2.83 22.74
N LYS A 63 7.05 1.62 22.24
CA LYS A 63 7.91 0.62 22.92
C LYS A 63 9.36 1.13 23.01
N LEU A 64 9.92 1.64 21.89
CA LEU A 64 11.28 2.23 21.90
C LEU A 64 11.36 3.41 22.87
N ARG A 65 10.37 4.29 22.86
CA ARG A 65 10.31 5.40 23.84
C ARG A 65 10.39 4.90 25.27
N ASN A 66 9.66 3.85 25.62
CA ASN A 66 9.66 3.29 26.97
C ASN A 66 10.99 2.62 27.33
N ILE A 67 11.61 1.88 26.38
CA ILE A 67 12.90 1.21 26.58
C ILE A 67 14.01 2.23 26.87
N TYR A 68 14.03 3.34 26.11
CA TYR A 68 15.10 4.33 26.18
C TYR A 68 14.75 5.57 27.00
N GLY A 69 13.58 5.62 27.66
CA GLY A 69 13.18 6.75 28.49
C GLY A 69 13.01 8.06 27.73
N LEU A 70 12.53 8.02 26.47
CA LEU A 70 12.46 9.17 25.56
C LEU A 70 11.21 10.04 25.80
N PRO A 71 11.20 11.28 25.28
CA PRO A 71 10.08 12.21 25.40
C PRO A 71 8.77 11.64 24.87
N LYS A 72 7.64 12.08 25.46
CA LYS A 72 6.29 11.58 25.16
C LYS A 72 5.89 11.77 23.68
N ASN A 73 6.34 12.84 23.05
CA ASN A 73 6.04 13.18 21.67
C ASN A 73 6.90 12.41 20.62
N MET A 74 7.98 11.73 21.07
CA MET A 74 8.89 11.00 20.18
C MET A 74 8.19 10.06 19.18
N PRO A 75 7.21 9.23 19.55
CA PRO A 75 6.59 8.29 18.63
C PRO A 75 5.84 8.98 17.47
N GLU A 76 5.15 10.07 17.76
CA GLU A 76 4.41 10.84 16.75
C GLU A 76 5.36 11.62 15.85
N ASP A 77 6.38 12.28 16.39
CA ASP A 77 7.40 12.99 15.62
C ASP A 77 8.16 12.04 14.70
N ALA A 78 8.52 10.87 15.21
CA ALA A 78 9.18 9.80 14.46
C ALA A 78 8.29 9.28 13.30
N PHE A 79 7.00 9.06 13.58
CA PHE A 79 6.06 8.64 12.55
C PHE A 79 5.85 9.72 11.49
N ASN A 80 5.64 10.97 11.89
CA ASN A 80 5.44 12.09 10.97
C ASN A 80 6.65 12.30 10.07
N TYR A 81 7.86 12.13 10.60
CA TYR A 81 9.06 12.20 9.79
C TYR A 81 9.15 11.05 8.78
N PHE A 82 8.87 9.81 9.21
CA PHE A 82 8.87 8.65 8.34
C PHE A 82 7.84 8.76 7.22
N ILE A 83 6.57 9.08 7.55
CA ILE A 83 5.47 9.10 6.60
C ILE A 83 5.65 10.18 5.52
N LYS A 84 6.28 11.31 5.86
CA LYS A 84 6.65 12.35 4.90
C LYS A 84 7.50 11.81 3.75
N TYR A 85 8.45 10.93 4.04
CA TYR A 85 9.30 10.32 3.00
C TYR A 85 8.66 9.09 2.37
N ARG A 86 7.79 8.40 3.11
CA ARG A 86 6.97 7.30 2.58
C ARG A 86 6.00 7.75 1.48
N ASN A 87 5.58 9.00 1.50
CA ASN A 87 4.71 9.59 0.48
C ASN A 87 5.48 10.17 -0.72
N LYS A 88 6.82 10.18 -0.70
CA LYS A 88 7.64 10.59 -1.84
C LYS A 88 7.83 9.40 -2.79
N VAL A 89 6.84 9.17 -3.62
CA VAL A 89 6.83 8.07 -4.59
C VAL A 89 7.28 8.56 -5.97
N GLU A 90 7.79 7.63 -6.77
CA GLU A 90 8.01 7.81 -8.20
C GLU A 90 6.97 6.95 -8.92
N LEU A 91 5.98 7.59 -9.55
CA LEU A 91 4.93 6.89 -10.27
C LEU A 91 5.52 6.17 -11.49
N PHE A 92 4.93 5.05 -11.88
CA PHE A 92 5.25 4.44 -13.17
C PHE A 92 4.94 5.39 -14.31
N ASP A 93 5.65 5.23 -15.43
CA ASP A 93 5.45 6.06 -16.61
C ASP A 93 3.99 6.04 -17.09
N GLY A 94 3.45 7.21 -17.36
CA GLY A 94 2.10 7.38 -17.90
C GLY A 94 0.95 7.17 -16.92
N VAL A 95 1.19 6.94 -15.62
CA VAL A 95 0.11 6.67 -14.64
C VAL A 95 -0.93 7.78 -14.63
N GLU A 96 -0.53 9.04 -14.52
CA GLU A 96 -1.48 10.16 -14.43
C GLU A 96 -2.28 10.34 -15.73
N GLU A 97 -1.61 10.19 -16.88
CA GLU A 97 -2.27 10.27 -18.20
C GLU A 97 -3.31 9.15 -18.36
N ILE A 98 -2.91 7.91 -18.05
CA ILE A 98 -3.78 6.73 -18.16
C ILE A 98 -4.98 6.85 -17.23
N LEU A 99 -4.77 7.22 -15.95
CA LEU A 99 -5.86 7.43 -15.02
C LEU A 99 -6.79 8.56 -15.48
N GLY A 100 -6.24 9.66 -16.03
CA GLY A 100 -7.01 10.76 -16.60
C GLY A 100 -7.86 10.34 -17.82
N ILE A 101 -7.39 9.41 -18.63
CA ILE A 101 -8.13 8.83 -19.75
C ILE A 101 -9.24 7.92 -19.22
N LEU A 102 -8.90 6.98 -18.33
CA LEU A 102 -9.83 5.98 -17.80
C LEU A 102 -10.99 6.61 -17.02
N ARG A 103 -10.74 7.70 -16.32
CA ARG A 103 -11.76 8.43 -15.56
C ARG A 103 -12.93 8.99 -16.39
N LYS A 104 -12.77 9.06 -17.70
CA LYS A 104 -13.85 9.51 -18.60
C LYS A 104 -14.94 8.46 -18.77
N ASP A 105 -14.55 7.17 -18.63
CA ASP A 105 -15.43 6.03 -18.93
C ASP A 105 -15.69 5.16 -17.68
N TYR A 106 -14.85 5.27 -16.64
CA TYR A 106 -14.89 4.41 -15.47
C TYR A 106 -14.89 5.20 -14.16
N LEU A 107 -15.59 4.66 -13.17
CA LEU A 107 -15.42 5.01 -11.77
C LEU A 107 -14.16 4.32 -11.26
N ILE A 108 -13.23 5.08 -10.69
CA ILE A 108 -11.92 4.56 -10.27
C ILE A 108 -11.79 4.63 -8.75
N GLY A 109 -11.51 3.50 -8.11
CA GLY A 109 -11.21 3.43 -6.68
C GLY A 109 -9.87 2.79 -6.39
N THR A 110 -9.40 2.94 -5.16
CA THR A 110 -8.23 2.21 -4.65
C THR A 110 -8.58 1.25 -3.54
N ILE A 111 -7.88 0.10 -3.48
CA ILE A 111 -7.91 -0.85 -2.36
C ILE A 111 -6.47 -1.04 -1.88
N THR A 112 -6.14 -0.62 -0.66
CA THR A 112 -4.76 -0.65 -0.19
C THR A 112 -4.60 -1.23 1.22
N ASN A 113 -3.53 -2.03 1.38
CA ASN A 113 -3.01 -2.42 2.70
C ASN A 113 -2.02 -1.38 3.26
N GLY A 114 -1.62 -0.43 2.43
CA GLY A 114 -0.65 0.61 2.78
C GLY A 114 -1.27 1.80 3.50
N ASN A 115 -0.39 2.70 3.93
CA ASN A 115 -0.75 3.94 4.60
C ASN A 115 -0.24 5.19 3.88
N ALA A 116 0.05 5.09 2.59
CA ALA A 116 0.39 6.25 1.76
C ALA A 116 -0.83 7.17 1.59
N SER A 117 -0.60 8.47 1.53
CA SER A 117 -1.64 9.48 1.27
C SER A 117 -1.67 9.82 -0.21
N LEU A 118 -2.77 9.53 -0.89
CA LEU A 118 -2.97 9.91 -2.29
C LEU A 118 -2.96 11.44 -2.49
N GLU A 119 -3.36 12.18 -1.46
CA GLU A 119 -3.34 13.64 -1.48
C GLU A 119 -1.92 14.18 -1.43
N GLU A 120 -1.08 13.69 -0.50
CA GLU A 120 0.32 14.11 -0.41
C GLU A 120 1.17 13.66 -1.61
N ILE A 121 0.78 12.55 -2.25
CA ILE A 121 1.38 12.08 -3.51
C ILE A 121 0.93 12.96 -4.70
N GLY A 122 -0.22 13.60 -4.62
CA GLY A 122 -0.75 14.46 -5.67
C GLY A 122 -1.61 13.74 -6.71
N ILE A 123 -2.14 12.56 -6.40
CA ILE A 123 -2.96 11.76 -7.33
C ILE A 123 -4.40 11.52 -6.85
N LYS A 124 -4.81 12.12 -5.75
CA LYS A 124 -6.16 11.94 -5.18
C LYS A 124 -7.28 12.26 -6.16
N GLN A 125 -7.09 13.25 -7.03
CA GLN A 125 -8.05 13.71 -8.03
C GLN A 125 -8.42 12.65 -9.07
N PHE A 126 -7.65 11.57 -9.20
CA PHE A 126 -7.94 10.50 -10.15
C PHE A 126 -8.88 9.43 -9.58
N PHE A 127 -9.19 9.48 -8.28
CA PHE A 127 -9.94 8.43 -7.58
C PHE A 127 -11.23 8.97 -6.98
N ASP A 128 -12.31 8.26 -7.22
CA ASP A 128 -13.64 8.58 -6.73
C ASP A 128 -13.84 8.09 -5.29
N PHE A 129 -13.16 7.00 -4.92
CA PHE A 129 -13.14 6.46 -3.55
C PHE A 129 -11.80 5.78 -3.20
N GLU A 130 -11.56 5.59 -1.91
CA GLU A 130 -10.37 4.94 -1.37
C GLU A 130 -10.74 3.99 -0.24
N VAL A 131 -10.38 2.70 -0.36
CA VAL A 131 -10.58 1.68 0.64
C VAL A 131 -9.24 1.30 1.25
N LYS A 132 -9.05 1.63 2.53
CA LYS A 132 -7.84 1.33 3.29
C LYS A 132 -8.08 0.19 4.28
N ALA A 133 -7.11 -0.70 4.42
CA ALA A 133 -7.15 -1.75 5.43
C ALA A 133 -7.29 -1.19 6.85
N SER A 134 -6.70 -0.02 7.14
CA SER A 134 -6.83 0.70 8.41
C SER A 134 -8.28 1.04 8.78
N ASP A 135 -9.11 1.33 7.78
CA ASP A 135 -10.49 1.80 7.98
C ASP A 135 -11.45 0.61 8.06
N VAL A 136 -11.20 -0.42 7.23
CA VAL A 136 -12.03 -1.64 7.16
C VAL A 136 -11.71 -2.63 8.29
N GLY A 137 -10.49 -2.64 8.80
CA GLY A 137 -10.03 -3.62 9.79
C GLY A 137 -9.48 -4.92 9.18
N PHE A 138 -9.47 -5.04 7.86
CA PHE A 138 -9.04 -6.24 7.12
C PHE A 138 -8.08 -5.86 5.98
N MET A 139 -7.05 -6.69 5.78
CA MET A 139 -6.06 -6.53 4.70
C MET A 139 -6.41 -7.42 3.50
N LYS A 140 -6.06 -7.01 2.29
CA LYS A 140 -6.00 -7.94 1.15
C LYS A 140 -5.10 -9.13 1.50
N PRO A 141 -5.47 -10.37 1.18
CA PRO A 141 -6.55 -10.82 0.30
C PRO A 141 -7.91 -11.08 0.98
N SER A 142 -8.16 -10.60 2.20
CA SER A 142 -9.42 -10.79 2.91
C SER A 142 -10.62 -10.26 2.12
N LYS A 143 -11.74 -10.98 2.08
CA LYS A 143 -12.92 -10.62 1.27
C LYS A 143 -13.55 -9.29 1.71
N GLU A 144 -13.45 -8.98 2.99
CA GLU A 144 -14.08 -7.83 3.62
C GLU A 144 -13.61 -6.51 2.99
N ILE A 145 -12.32 -6.38 2.68
CA ILE A 145 -11.81 -5.14 2.07
C ILE A 145 -12.29 -5.00 0.60
N PHE A 146 -12.49 -6.11 -0.11
CA PHE A 146 -13.06 -6.08 -1.47
C PHE A 146 -14.57 -5.80 -1.43
N TYR A 147 -15.32 -6.36 -0.47
CA TYR A 147 -16.74 -6.05 -0.28
C TYR A 147 -16.95 -4.58 0.04
N GLU A 148 -16.07 -3.96 0.82
CA GLU A 148 -16.14 -2.51 1.05
C GLU A 148 -15.98 -1.71 -0.24
N ALA A 149 -15.05 -2.11 -1.12
CA ALA A 149 -14.90 -1.47 -2.43
C ALA A 149 -16.14 -1.66 -3.33
N ILE A 150 -16.74 -2.85 -3.32
CA ILE A 150 -17.99 -3.14 -4.03
C ILE A 150 -19.12 -2.24 -3.53
N ASN A 151 -19.24 -2.07 -2.20
CA ASN A 151 -20.24 -1.21 -1.59
C ASN A 151 -20.06 0.26 -2.00
N GLN A 152 -18.82 0.77 -1.92
CA GLN A 152 -18.54 2.16 -2.30
C GLN A 152 -18.77 2.43 -3.80
N ALA A 153 -18.41 1.47 -4.64
CA ALA A 153 -18.66 1.57 -6.08
C ALA A 153 -20.14 1.42 -6.45
N SER A 154 -20.97 0.82 -5.59
CA SER A 154 -22.38 0.49 -5.84
C SER A 154 -22.60 -0.32 -7.13
N CYS A 155 -21.63 -1.20 -7.47
CA CYS A 155 -21.62 -2.04 -8.67
C CYS A 155 -21.68 -3.52 -8.27
N LYS A 156 -22.00 -4.39 -9.25
CA LYS A 156 -21.81 -5.85 -9.05
C LYS A 156 -20.33 -6.20 -9.17
N PRO A 157 -19.85 -7.24 -8.46
CA PRO A 157 -18.46 -7.69 -8.59
C PRO A 157 -18.03 -7.97 -10.04
N SER A 158 -18.93 -8.54 -10.86
CA SER A 158 -18.68 -8.84 -12.28
C SER A 158 -18.57 -7.60 -13.18
N GLU A 159 -19.00 -6.43 -12.70
CA GLU A 159 -18.87 -5.15 -13.39
C GLU A 159 -17.60 -4.38 -12.98
N MET A 160 -16.84 -4.93 -12.03
CA MET A 160 -15.61 -4.34 -11.51
C MET A 160 -14.38 -5.07 -12.02
N MET A 161 -13.30 -4.32 -12.19
CA MET A 161 -11.98 -4.84 -12.55
C MET A 161 -10.96 -4.43 -11.49
N HIS A 162 -10.37 -5.40 -10.78
CA HIS A 162 -9.24 -5.14 -9.89
C HIS A 162 -7.92 -5.25 -10.65
N VAL A 163 -7.09 -4.24 -10.53
CA VAL A 163 -5.74 -4.22 -11.11
C VAL A 163 -4.73 -4.19 -9.97
N GLY A 164 -3.85 -5.17 -9.90
CA GLY A 164 -2.87 -5.26 -8.82
C GLY A 164 -1.62 -6.04 -9.21
N ASP A 165 -0.55 -5.89 -8.43
CA ASP A 165 0.77 -6.47 -8.67
C ASP A 165 1.03 -7.75 -7.88
N SER A 166 0.34 -7.96 -6.76
CA SER A 166 0.50 -9.15 -5.94
C SER A 166 -0.53 -10.22 -6.29
N TYR A 167 -0.08 -11.35 -6.83
CA TYR A 167 -0.99 -12.47 -7.09
C TYR A 167 -1.75 -12.89 -5.82
N GLU A 168 -1.04 -13.07 -4.69
CA GLU A 168 -1.63 -13.56 -3.44
C GLU A 168 -2.59 -12.54 -2.81
N LYS A 169 -2.31 -11.25 -2.90
CA LYS A 169 -3.11 -10.22 -2.23
C LYS A 169 -4.21 -9.66 -3.13
N ASP A 170 -3.86 -9.36 -4.37
CA ASP A 170 -4.74 -8.65 -5.29
C ASP A 170 -5.60 -9.63 -6.10
N ILE A 171 -4.94 -10.55 -6.80
CA ILE A 171 -5.62 -11.43 -7.73
C ILE A 171 -6.47 -12.47 -7.00
N SER A 172 -5.87 -13.19 -6.03
CA SER A 172 -6.62 -14.17 -5.21
C SER A 172 -7.76 -13.50 -4.42
N GLY A 173 -7.55 -12.26 -3.95
CA GLY A 173 -8.58 -11.49 -3.25
C GLY A 173 -9.75 -11.14 -4.17
N ALA A 174 -9.49 -10.61 -5.35
CA ALA A 174 -10.52 -10.28 -6.36
C ALA A 174 -11.29 -11.55 -6.80
N MET A 175 -10.57 -12.64 -7.09
CA MET A 175 -11.18 -13.94 -7.43
C MET A 175 -12.13 -14.42 -6.33
N SER A 176 -11.76 -14.25 -5.06
CA SER A 176 -12.54 -14.73 -3.91
C SER A 176 -13.93 -14.09 -3.78
N VAL A 177 -14.13 -12.91 -4.42
CA VAL A 177 -15.42 -12.18 -4.44
C VAL A 177 -16.05 -12.12 -5.83
N ASN A 178 -15.56 -12.93 -6.78
CA ASN A 178 -16.00 -12.96 -8.20
C ASN A 178 -15.86 -11.61 -8.92
N MET A 179 -14.85 -10.83 -8.57
CA MET A 179 -14.48 -9.61 -9.28
C MET A 179 -13.54 -9.96 -10.43
N ASN A 180 -13.67 -9.27 -11.57
CA ASN A 180 -12.70 -9.41 -12.65
C ASN A 180 -11.34 -8.85 -12.20
N TYR A 181 -10.26 -9.31 -12.83
CA TYR A 181 -8.92 -8.89 -12.44
C TYR A 181 -7.96 -8.82 -13.63
N ILE A 182 -6.96 -7.92 -13.50
CA ILE A 182 -5.77 -7.85 -14.34
C ILE A 182 -4.56 -7.86 -13.41
N TRP A 183 -3.65 -8.78 -13.67
CA TRP A 183 -2.39 -8.89 -12.95
C TRP A 183 -1.29 -8.07 -13.60
N LEU A 184 -0.80 -7.06 -12.89
CA LEU A 184 0.37 -6.28 -13.28
C LEU A 184 1.64 -7.03 -12.86
N ASN A 185 2.12 -7.91 -13.73
CA ASN A 185 3.19 -8.86 -13.45
C ASN A 185 4.56 -8.34 -13.95
N HIS A 186 5.13 -7.40 -13.25
CA HIS A 186 6.46 -6.84 -13.56
C HIS A 186 7.58 -7.89 -13.48
N ASN A 187 7.46 -8.84 -12.55
CA ASN A 187 8.51 -9.81 -12.24
C ASN A 187 8.49 -11.04 -13.14
N ASN A 188 7.57 -11.12 -14.09
CA ASN A 188 7.38 -12.29 -14.96
C ASN A 188 7.18 -13.61 -14.16
N GLU A 189 6.49 -13.55 -13.03
CA GLU A 189 6.12 -14.73 -12.27
C GLU A 189 5.23 -15.64 -13.10
N LYS A 190 5.38 -16.96 -12.92
CA LYS A 190 4.55 -17.95 -13.62
C LYS A 190 3.42 -18.42 -12.71
N LYS A 191 2.19 -18.43 -13.25
CA LYS A 191 1.01 -19.03 -12.64
C LYS A 191 0.24 -19.74 -13.75
N ASP A 192 0.10 -21.05 -13.63
CA ASP A 192 -0.45 -21.92 -14.69
C ASP A 192 -1.96 -21.74 -14.89
N ASP A 193 -2.65 -21.14 -13.94
CA ASP A 193 -4.09 -20.90 -13.93
C ASP A 193 -4.50 -19.52 -14.52
N MET A 194 -3.54 -18.72 -14.99
CA MET A 194 -3.80 -17.39 -15.54
C MET A 194 -3.91 -17.37 -17.04
N LYS A 195 -4.94 -16.69 -17.57
CA LYS A 195 -5.07 -16.40 -18.99
C LYS A 195 -4.16 -15.24 -19.39
N ILE A 196 -3.58 -15.30 -20.59
CA ILE A 196 -2.64 -14.29 -21.10
C ILE A 196 -3.28 -12.89 -21.16
N GLU A 197 -4.56 -12.80 -21.52
CA GLU A 197 -5.29 -11.53 -21.57
C GLU A 197 -5.51 -10.84 -20.22
N GLN A 198 -5.31 -11.57 -19.14
CA GLN A 198 -5.42 -11.06 -17.76
C GLN A 198 -4.07 -10.62 -17.18
N ILE A 199 -3.00 -10.66 -17.97
CA ILE A 199 -1.65 -10.30 -17.54
C ILE A 199 -1.16 -9.13 -18.36
N ILE A 200 -0.67 -8.09 -17.65
CA ILE A 200 0.09 -6.98 -18.24
C ILE A 200 1.45 -6.88 -17.55
N LYS A 201 2.45 -6.39 -18.25
CA LYS A 201 3.83 -6.25 -17.74
C LYS A 201 4.13 -4.82 -17.31
N SER A 202 3.43 -3.86 -17.90
CA SER A 202 3.54 -2.45 -17.56
C SER A 202 2.14 -1.82 -17.42
N PHE A 203 2.08 -0.74 -16.65
CA PHE A 203 0.82 0.00 -16.47
C PHE A 203 0.31 0.62 -17.78
N SER A 204 1.20 0.91 -18.72
CA SER A 204 0.86 1.44 -20.06
C SER A 204 0.03 0.49 -20.91
N GLU A 205 0.04 -0.81 -20.63
CA GLU A 205 -0.76 -1.81 -21.34
C GLU A 205 -2.23 -1.85 -20.86
N LEU A 206 -2.54 -1.22 -19.71
CA LEU A 206 -3.85 -1.31 -19.08
C LEU A 206 -5.02 -0.87 -19.96
N PRO A 207 -4.98 0.26 -20.71
CA PRO A 207 -6.09 0.67 -21.57
C PRO A 207 -6.42 -0.38 -22.65
N GLN A 208 -5.39 -0.99 -23.26
CA GLN A 208 -5.58 -2.03 -24.28
C GLN A 208 -6.13 -3.32 -23.65
N ALA A 209 -5.65 -3.70 -22.46
CA ALA A 209 -6.13 -4.87 -21.76
C ALA A 209 -7.61 -4.73 -21.40
N LEU A 210 -8.04 -3.57 -20.89
CA LEU A 210 -9.45 -3.29 -20.55
C LEU A 210 -10.40 -3.41 -21.74
N ASN A 211 -9.98 -3.05 -22.95
CA ASN A 211 -10.82 -3.18 -24.16
C ASN A 211 -11.22 -4.62 -24.48
N LYS A 212 -10.50 -5.64 -23.97
CA LYS A 212 -10.83 -7.05 -24.16
C LYS A 212 -11.97 -7.54 -23.24
N PHE A 213 -12.35 -6.74 -22.26
CA PHE A 213 -13.39 -7.05 -21.28
C PHE A 213 -14.67 -6.20 -21.45
N ARG A 214 -14.74 -5.40 -22.54
CA ARG A 214 -15.92 -4.62 -22.94
C ARG A 214 -16.97 -5.44 -23.68
#